data_e587ac626dc8f212ce2871573cdcb8c6
#
_entry.id   e587ac626dc8f212ce2871573cdcb8c6
#
_cell.length_a   1.000
_cell.length_b   1.000
_cell.length_c   1.000
_cell.angle_alpha   90.00
_cell.angle_beta   90.00
_cell.angle_gamma   90.00
#
_symmetry.space_group_name_H-M   'P 1'
#
loop_
_entity.id
_entity.type
_entity.pdbx_description
1 polymer ?
#
loop_
_entity_poly.entity_id
_entity_poly.type
_entity_poly.pdbx_seq_one_letter_code
_entity_poly.pdbx_strand_id
1 'polypeptide(L)'
;HKGFRKDCPDGKLTLEGFTKIYQQFFPFGDPSKFANFVFNVFDENKDGFISFSEFLQALSVTSRGTVEEKLKWAFRLYDLDNDGYITRDELLDIVDAIYRMVGESVTLPEEENTPEKRVNRIFQVMDKHKRLRNLQCNKDDQLTFEEFLEGSKEDPTIIQALTLCDSGQA
;
A
#
# COMPACT_ATOMS: atom_id res chain seq x y z
N HIS A 1 -12.94 -4.28 -18.67
CA HIS A 1 -12.49 -4.45 -20.07
C HIS A 1 -12.79 -3.24 -20.95
N LYS A 2 -14.00 -2.68 -20.90
CA LYS A 2 -14.37 -1.50 -21.71
C LYS A 2 -13.72 -0.20 -21.22
N GLY A 3 -13.57 -0.01 -19.91
CA GLY A 3 -12.95 1.18 -19.33
C GLY A 3 -11.46 1.29 -19.66
N PHE A 4 -10.70 0.21 -19.47
CA PHE A 4 -9.26 0.20 -19.74
C PHE A 4 -8.94 0.52 -21.21
N ARG A 5 -9.72 -0.01 -22.16
CA ARG A 5 -9.54 0.27 -23.60
C ARG A 5 -9.90 1.71 -23.99
N LYS A 6 -10.78 2.34 -23.25
CA LYS A 6 -11.17 3.74 -23.50
C LYS A 6 -10.04 4.70 -23.10
N ASP A 7 -9.40 4.41 -21.97
CA ASP A 7 -8.35 5.26 -21.41
C ASP A 7 -6.95 4.88 -21.92
N CYS A 8 -6.80 3.67 -22.50
CA CYS A 8 -5.54 3.12 -23.00
C CYS A 8 -5.75 2.42 -24.35
N PRO A 9 -5.90 3.18 -25.46
CA PRO A 9 -6.15 2.62 -26.78
C PRO A 9 -5.03 1.70 -27.26
N ASP A 10 -3.77 1.96 -26.82
CA ASP A 10 -2.60 1.16 -27.14
C ASP A 10 -2.38 -0.05 -26.20
N GLY A 11 -3.31 -0.28 -25.25
CA GLY A 11 -3.22 -1.38 -24.28
C GLY A 11 -2.14 -1.19 -23.21
N LYS A 12 -1.58 0.01 -23.10
CA LYS A 12 -0.56 0.38 -22.13
C LYS A 12 -0.99 1.60 -21.33
N LEU A 13 -0.93 1.49 -20.01
CA LEU A 13 -1.28 2.57 -19.09
C LEU A 13 0.00 3.24 -18.58
N THR A 14 0.12 4.54 -18.81
CA THR A 14 1.23 5.35 -18.31
C THR A 14 0.99 5.75 -16.86
N LEU A 15 2.05 6.17 -16.15
CA LEU A 15 1.94 6.74 -14.80
C LEU A 15 0.96 7.93 -14.76
N GLU A 16 0.99 8.79 -15.75
CA GLU A 16 0.08 9.93 -15.85
C GLU A 16 -1.39 9.48 -15.97
N GLY A 17 -1.67 8.50 -16.83
CA GLY A 17 -3.00 7.92 -16.98
C GLY A 17 -3.48 7.23 -15.70
N PHE A 18 -2.60 6.51 -15.03
CA PHE A 18 -2.87 5.86 -13.76
C PHE A 18 -3.17 6.87 -12.65
N THR A 19 -2.39 7.93 -12.54
CA THR A 19 -2.62 9.02 -11.59
C THR A 19 -3.97 9.71 -11.81
N LYS A 20 -4.34 9.94 -13.07
CA LYS A 20 -5.67 10.51 -13.41
C LYS A 20 -6.83 9.62 -12.96
N ILE A 21 -6.68 8.30 -13.06
CA ILE A 21 -7.67 7.34 -12.55
C ILE A 21 -7.82 7.48 -11.03
N TYR A 22 -6.72 7.51 -10.29
CA TYR A 22 -6.75 7.72 -8.84
C TYR A 22 -7.35 9.07 -8.45
N GLN A 23 -7.10 10.11 -9.21
CA GLN A 23 -7.65 11.44 -8.98
C GLN A 23 -9.18 11.48 -9.09
N GLN A 24 -9.77 10.63 -9.93
CA GLN A 24 -11.22 10.49 -10.03
C GLN A 24 -11.84 9.86 -8.78
N PHE A 25 -11.13 8.93 -8.13
CA PHE A 25 -11.57 8.30 -6.89
C PHE A 25 -11.33 9.15 -5.64
N PHE A 26 -10.30 10.00 -5.66
CA PHE A 26 -9.89 10.84 -4.54
C PHE A 26 -9.81 12.31 -4.96
N PRO A 27 -10.97 12.95 -5.28
CA PRO A 27 -10.99 14.30 -5.84
C PRO A 27 -10.59 15.40 -4.84
N PHE A 28 -10.63 15.11 -3.53
CA PHE A 28 -10.35 16.08 -2.46
C PHE A 28 -8.91 16.01 -1.91
N GLY A 29 -8.10 15.07 -2.40
CA GLY A 29 -6.73 14.89 -1.99
C GLY A 29 -5.76 14.93 -3.17
N ASP A 30 -4.49 14.68 -2.86
CA ASP A 30 -3.43 14.50 -3.86
C ASP A 30 -2.97 13.05 -3.90
N PRO A 31 -3.44 12.23 -4.85
CA PRO A 31 -3.06 10.83 -4.96
C PRO A 31 -1.75 10.60 -5.71
N SER A 32 -1.06 11.62 -6.19
CA SER A 32 0.09 11.51 -7.10
C SER A 32 1.22 10.64 -6.53
N LYS A 33 1.60 10.87 -5.28
CA LYS A 33 2.68 10.13 -4.61
C LYS A 33 2.29 8.66 -4.41
N PHE A 34 1.09 8.41 -3.92
CA PHE A 34 0.58 7.05 -3.71
C PHE A 34 0.38 6.29 -5.03
N ALA A 35 -0.16 6.95 -6.05
CA ALA A 35 -0.31 6.37 -7.38
C ALA A 35 1.04 5.96 -7.99
N ASN A 36 2.09 6.74 -7.76
CA ASN A 36 3.44 6.38 -8.20
C ASN A 36 3.96 5.09 -7.53
N PHE A 37 3.76 4.95 -6.22
CA PHE A 37 4.16 3.74 -5.51
C PHE A 37 3.39 2.51 -6.01
N VAL A 38 2.08 2.62 -6.14
CA VAL A 38 1.22 1.54 -6.66
C VAL A 38 1.56 1.20 -8.11
N PHE A 39 1.82 2.19 -8.94
CA PHE A 39 2.25 2.00 -10.31
C PHE A 39 3.51 1.13 -10.41
N ASN A 40 4.50 1.41 -9.56
CA ASN A 40 5.74 0.64 -9.50
C ASN A 40 5.54 -0.83 -9.11
N VAL A 41 4.51 -1.13 -8.33
CA VAL A 41 4.15 -2.53 -7.99
C VAL A 41 3.41 -3.20 -9.13
N PHE A 42 2.54 -2.50 -9.84
CA PHE A 42 1.79 -3.02 -10.99
C PHE A 42 2.68 -3.26 -12.20
N ASP A 43 3.62 -2.35 -12.46
CA ASP A 43 4.64 -2.49 -13.51
C ASP A 43 5.68 -3.53 -13.09
N GLU A 44 5.34 -4.79 -13.27
CA GLU A 44 6.15 -5.92 -12.81
C GLU A 44 7.42 -6.10 -13.64
N ASN A 45 7.33 -5.85 -14.95
CA ASN A 45 8.45 -5.97 -15.89
C ASN A 45 9.34 -4.71 -15.95
N LYS A 46 8.94 -3.62 -15.26
CA LYS A 46 9.67 -2.35 -15.19
C LYS A 46 9.90 -1.67 -16.56
N ASP A 47 8.94 -1.82 -17.49
CA ASP A 47 8.99 -1.16 -18.79
C ASP A 47 8.45 0.29 -18.81
N GLY A 48 7.97 0.77 -17.66
CA GLY A 48 7.40 2.11 -17.49
C GLY A 48 5.92 2.21 -17.91
N PHE A 49 5.27 1.08 -18.13
CA PHE A 49 3.86 0.99 -18.47
C PHE A 49 3.19 -0.14 -17.71
N ILE A 50 1.90 0.00 -17.45
CA ILE A 50 1.09 -1.11 -16.97
C ILE A 50 0.34 -1.70 -18.16
N SER A 51 0.66 -2.94 -18.50
CA SER A 51 -0.09 -3.71 -19.50
C SER A 51 -1.45 -4.14 -18.95
N PHE A 52 -2.37 -4.50 -19.84
CA PHE A 52 -3.67 -5.02 -19.41
C PHE A 52 -3.55 -6.30 -18.57
N SER A 53 -2.57 -7.14 -18.86
CA SER A 53 -2.29 -8.37 -18.09
C SER A 53 -1.84 -8.06 -16.66
N GLU A 54 -0.88 -7.14 -16.49
CA GLU A 54 -0.40 -6.68 -15.18
C GLU A 54 -1.52 -6.03 -14.37
N PHE A 55 -2.34 -5.21 -15.02
CA PHE A 55 -3.50 -4.59 -14.40
C PHE A 55 -4.53 -5.61 -13.90
N LEU A 56 -4.86 -6.62 -14.69
CA LEU A 56 -5.77 -7.70 -14.30
C LEU A 56 -5.19 -8.56 -13.17
N GLN A 57 -3.90 -8.87 -13.22
CA GLN A 57 -3.22 -9.64 -12.19
C GLN A 57 -3.27 -8.92 -10.84
N ALA A 58 -2.93 -7.65 -10.82
CA ALA A 58 -2.99 -6.82 -9.61
C ALA A 58 -4.41 -6.69 -9.06
N LEU A 59 -5.41 -6.45 -9.92
CA LEU A 59 -6.82 -6.42 -9.51
C LEU A 59 -7.29 -7.78 -8.97
N SER A 60 -6.85 -8.88 -9.55
CA SER A 60 -7.21 -10.22 -9.09
C SER A 60 -6.69 -10.47 -7.67
N VAL A 61 -5.45 -10.11 -7.39
CA VAL A 61 -4.86 -10.26 -6.05
C VAL A 61 -5.57 -9.36 -5.04
N THR A 62 -5.79 -8.09 -5.36
CA THR A 62 -6.38 -7.13 -4.42
C THR A 62 -7.86 -7.41 -4.14
N SER A 63 -8.62 -7.89 -5.13
CA SER A 63 -10.07 -8.13 -4.98
C SER A 63 -10.43 -9.54 -4.54
N ARG A 64 -9.73 -10.56 -5.03
CA ARG A 64 -10.06 -11.98 -4.83
C ARG A 64 -8.97 -12.79 -4.13
N GLY A 65 -7.80 -12.20 -3.92
CA GLY A 65 -6.69 -12.85 -3.26
C GLY A 65 -7.00 -13.24 -1.82
N THR A 66 -6.33 -14.26 -1.32
CA THR A 66 -6.32 -14.61 0.10
C THR A 66 -5.70 -13.46 0.91
N VAL A 67 -5.94 -13.46 2.23
CA VAL A 67 -5.32 -12.47 3.13
C VAL A 67 -3.80 -12.46 2.98
N GLU A 68 -3.20 -13.64 2.84
CA GLU A 68 -1.75 -13.77 2.67
C GLU A 68 -1.26 -13.19 1.34
N GLU A 69 -1.97 -13.42 0.24
CA GLU A 69 -1.63 -12.82 -1.06
C GLU A 69 -1.76 -11.30 -1.05
N LYS A 70 -2.80 -10.77 -0.42
CA LYS A 70 -2.98 -9.33 -0.23
C LYS A 70 -1.87 -8.73 0.63
N LEU A 71 -1.44 -9.41 1.69
CA LEU A 71 -0.34 -8.96 2.53
C LEU A 71 1.01 -9.04 1.83
N LYS A 72 1.26 -10.03 0.98
CA LYS A 72 2.44 -10.08 0.09
C LYS A 72 2.48 -8.89 -0.86
N TRP A 73 1.36 -8.58 -1.46
CA TRP A 73 1.24 -7.43 -2.36
C TRP A 73 1.49 -6.11 -1.61
N ALA A 74 0.90 -5.96 -0.43
CA ALA A 74 1.11 -4.80 0.43
C ALA A 74 2.57 -4.67 0.87
N PHE A 75 3.22 -5.77 1.22
CA PHE A 75 4.64 -5.76 1.57
C PHE A 75 5.50 -5.23 0.41
N ARG A 76 5.24 -5.69 -0.81
CA ARG A 76 5.91 -5.17 -2.02
C ARG A 76 5.67 -3.68 -2.24
N LEU A 77 4.49 -3.18 -1.86
CA LEU A 77 4.16 -1.76 -1.93
C LEU A 77 4.94 -0.93 -0.92
N TYR A 78 5.12 -1.45 0.30
CA TYR A 78 5.83 -0.78 1.38
C TYR A 78 7.35 -0.89 1.27
N ASP A 79 7.88 -1.99 0.74
CA ASP A 79 9.30 -2.20 0.46
C ASP A 79 9.67 -1.47 -0.84
N LEU A 80 10.01 -0.18 -0.72
CA LEU A 80 10.19 0.71 -1.88
C LEU A 80 11.47 0.42 -2.66
N ASP A 81 12.53 0.00 -1.98
CA ASP A 81 13.82 -0.32 -2.59
C ASP A 81 13.98 -1.81 -2.93
N ASN A 82 13.00 -2.64 -2.56
CA ASN A 82 12.97 -4.10 -2.79
C ASN A 82 14.15 -4.84 -2.15
N ASP A 83 14.58 -4.42 -0.98
CA ASP A 83 15.64 -5.09 -0.22
C ASP A 83 15.14 -6.28 0.63
N GLY A 84 13.84 -6.47 0.70
CA GLY A 84 13.18 -7.53 1.49
C GLY A 84 12.81 -7.12 2.91
N TYR A 85 12.97 -5.86 3.25
CA TYR A 85 12.60 -5.28 4.55
C TYR A 85 11.76 -4.03 4.35
N ILE A 86 10.91 -3.72 5.32
CA ILE A 86 10.22 -2.43 5.39
C ILE A 86 10.91 -1.59 6.47
N THR A 87 11.54 -0.52 6.07
CA THR A 87 12.12 0.45 7.00
C THR A 87 11.05 1.41 7.52
N ARG A 88 11.36 2.07 8.64
CA ARG A 88 10.49 3.09 9.20
C ARG A 88 10.26 4.26 8.24
N ASP A 89 11.30 4.67 7.53
CA ASP A 89 11.22 5.76 6.56
C ASP A 89 10.35 5.40 5.35
N GLU A 90 10.46 4.18 4.83
CA GLU A 90 9.59 3.69 3.75
C GLU A 90 8.12 3.63 4.18
N LEU A 91 7.85 3.11 5.38
CA LEU A 91 6.49 3.07 5.90
C LEU A 91 5.94 4.50 6.12
N LEU A 92 6.78 5.43 6.57
CA LEU A 92 6.40 6.84 6.73
C LEU A 92 6.05 7.47 5.37
N ASP A 93 6.83 7.22 4.33
CA ASP A 93 6.57 7.70 2.97
C ASP A 93 5.23 7.20 2.42
N ILE A 94 4.92 5.94 2.62
CA ILE A 94 3.65 5.34 2.17
C ILE A 94 2.47 5.92 2.97
N VAL A 95 2.58 6.00 4.28
CA VAL A 95 1.50 6.53 5.12
C VAL A 95 1.27 8.01 4.84
N ASP A 96 2.32 8.80 4.65
CA ASP A 96 2.21 10.20 4.22
C ASP A 96 1.49 10.32 2.87
N ALA A 97 1.84 9.46 1.92
CA ALA A 97 1.18 9.42 0.61
C ALA A 97 -0.31 9.07 0.72
N ILE A 98 -0.68 8.13 1.58
CA ILE A 98 -2.08 7.76 1.85
C ILE A 98 -2.83 8.95 2.47
N TYR A 99 -2.25 9.63 3.46
CA TYR A 99 -2.89 10.77 4.11
C TYR A 99 -3.09 11.95 3.16
N ARG A 100 -2.15 12.20 2.27
CA ARG A 100 -2.30 13.21 1.20
C ARG A 100 -3.40 12.82 0.21
N MET A 101 -3.51 11.54 -0.12
CA MET A 101 -4.51 11.03 -1.05
C MET A 101 -5.94 11.15 -0.50
N VAL A 102 -6.16 10.76 0.75
CA VAL A 102 -7.49 10.84 1.38
C VAL A 102 -7.86 12.27 1.79
N GLY A 103 -6.87 13.12 2.04
CA GLY A 103 -7.09 14.52 2.43
C GLY A 103 -8.00 14.66 3.64
N GLU A 104 -8.89 15.66 3.62
CA GLU A 104 -9.86 15.92 4.70
C GLU A 104 -11.07 14.97 4.67
N SER A 105 -11.13 14.06 3.72
CA SER A 105 -12.27 13.13 3.54
C SER A 105 -12.38 12.09 4.67
N VAL A 106 -11.31 11.88 5.42
CA VAL A 106 -11.25 10.90 6.51
C VAL A 106 -10.91 11.59 7.81
N THR A 107 -11.80 11.44 8.80
CA THR A 107 -11.52 11.87 10.17
C THR A 107 -10.74 10.77 10.88
N LEU A 108 -9.49 11.04 11.19
CA LEU A 108 -8.61 10.11 11.89
C LEU A 108 -8.65 10.35 13.40
N PRO A 109 -8.51 9.31 14.23
CA PRO A 109 -8.34 9.45 15.66
C PRO A 109 -7.14 10.34 15.98
N GLU A 110 -7.21 11.09 17.09
CA GLU A 110 -6.13 11.99 17.49
C GLU A 110 -4.79 11.29 17.71
N GLU A 111 -4.83 10.01 18.05
CA GLU A 111 -3.67 9.15 18.23
C GLU A 111 -2.99 8.74 16.91
N GLU A 112 -3.67 8.91 15.79
CA GLU A 112 -3.22 8.49 14.46
C GLU A 112 -3.37 9.60 13.39
N ASN A 113 -3.58 10.84 13.81
CA ASN A 113 -3.87 11.95 12.89
C ASN A 113 -2.66 12.48 12.13
N THR A 114 -1.46 11.95 12.37
CA THR A 114 -0.27 12.23 11.59
C THR A 114 0.39 10.94 11.12
N PRO A 115 1.10 10.97 9.96
CA PRO A 115 1.84 9.81 9.47
C PRO A 115 2.81 9.23 10.50
N GLU A 116 3.53 10.07 11.23
CA GLU A 116 4.50 9.66 12.24
C GLU A 116 3.84 8.90 13.40
N LYS A 117 2.71 9.39 13.89
CA LYS A 117 1.95 8.71 14.95
C LYS A 117 1.46 7.34 14.50
N ARG A 118 0.95 7.24 13.28
CA ARG A 118 0.50 5.98 12.69
C ARG A 118 1.64 4.98 12.54
N VAL A 119 2.78 5.41 12.01
CA VAL A 119 3.97 4.57 11.87
C VAL A 119 4.49 4.10 13.22
N ASN A 120 4.56 5.00 14.22
CA ASN A 120 4.94 4.64 15.58
C ASN A 120 4.05 3.54 16.16
N ARG A 121 2.75 3.65 15.98
CA ARG A 121 1.79 2.64 16.45
C ARG A 121 2.00 1.29 15.76
N ILE A 122 2.18 1.29 14.44
CA ILE A 122 2.44 0.06 13.68
C ILE A 122 3.69 -0.64 14.23
N PHE A 123 4.79 0.06 14.36
CA PHE A 123 6.03 -0.50 14.92
C PHE A 123 5.87 -0.99 16.36
N GLN A 124 5.13 -0.27 17.22
CA GLN A 124 4.84 -0.71 18.59
C GLN A 124 4.05 -2.02 18.64
N VAL A 125 3.07 -2.18 17.76
CA VAL A 125 2.29 -3.43 17.65
C VAL A 125 3.18 -4.57 17.21
N MET A 126 4.01 -4.34 16.18
CA MET A 126 4.95 -5.34 15.66
C MET A 126 6.00 -5.74 16.70
N ASP A 127 6.53 -4.79 17.48
CA ASP A 127 7.49 -5.04 18.56
C ASP A 127 6.91 -5.87 19.73
N LYS A 128 5.65 -5.66 20.07
CA LYS A 128 4.99 -6.49 21.09
C LYS A 128 4.99 -7.97 20.70
N HIS A 129 4.81 -8.27 19.42
CA HIS A 129 4.85 -9.62 18.89
C HIS A 129 6.24 -10.24 19.00
N LYS A 130 7.29 -9.50 18.69
CA LYS A 130 8.68 -9.94 18.83
C LYS A 130 8.98 -10.37 20.27
N ARG A 131 8.53 -9.58 21.25
CA ARG A 131 8.76 -9.86 22.69
C ARG A 131 8.01 -11.09 23.18
N LEU A 132 6.79 -11.34 22.71
CA LEU A 132 5.97 -12.48 23.11
C LEU A 132 6.51 -13.81 22.59
N ARG A 133 7.26 -13.81 21.48
CA ARG A 133 7.80 -15.01 20.84
C ARG A 133 9.27 -15.28 21.10
N ASN A 134 9.97 -14.52 21.98
CA ASN A 134 11.41 -14.61 22.20
C ASN A 134 12.26 -14.54 20.91
N LEU A 135 11.72 -13.92 19.86
CA LEU A 135 12.48 -13.62 18.66
C LEU A 135 13.45 -12.49 18.97
N GLN A 136 14.70 -12.66 18.53
CA GLN A 136 15.71 -11.61 18.70
C GLN A 136 15.17 -10.28 18.20
N CYS A 137 15.00 -9.33 19.12
CA CYS A 137 14.74 -7.95 18.79
C CYS A 137 15.96 -7.42 18.02
N ASN A 138 15.91 -7.44 16.71
CA ASN A 138 16.78 -6.59 15.94
C ASN A 138 16.28 -5.16 16.18
N LYS A 139 17.12 -4.33 16.76
CA LYS A 139 16.82 -2.92 17.05
C LYS A 139 16.89 -2.04 15.80
N ASP A 140 16.63 -2.62 14.65
CA ASP A 140 17.01 -2.05 13.36
C ASP A 140 15.90 -1.19 12.72
N ASP A 141 14.77 -0.95 13.40
CA ASP A 141 13.62 -0.21 12.84
C ASP A 141 13.21 -0.73 11.43
N GLN A 142 13.38 -2.04 11.20
CA GLN A 142 13.04 -2.74 9.96
C GLN A 142 12.10 -3.90 10.26
N LEU A 143 11.16 -4.16 9.33
CA LEU A 143 10.22 -5.27 9.39
C LEU A 143 10.52 -6.26 8.29
N THR A 144 10.70 -7.53 8.66
CA THR A 144 10.73 -8.63 7.71
C THR A 144 9.30 -8.95 7.23
N PHE A 145 9.19 -9.68 6.12
CA PHE A 145 7.90 -10.14 5.62
C PHE A 145 7.12 -10.97 6.67
N GLU A 146 7.81 -11.84 7.39
CA GLU A 146 7.21 -12.67 8.44
C GLU A 146 6.65 -11.83 9.59
N GLU A 147 7.40 -10.83 10.06
CA GLU A 147 6.97 -9.91 11.11
C GLU A 147 5.77 -9.07 10.67
N PHE A 148 5.80 -8.57 9.44
CA PHE A 148 4.71 -7.84 8.84
C PHE A 148 3.45 -8.71 8.69
N LEU A 149 3.60 -9.95 8.21
CA LEU A 149 2.49 -10.89 8.03
C LEU A 149 1.82 -11.21 9.37
N GLU A 150 2.60 -11.54 10.38
CA GLU A 150 2.09 -11.92 11.71
C GLU A 150 1.43 -10.73 12.42
N GLY A 151 2.08 -9.58 12.44
CA GLY A 151 1.52 -8.38 13.06
C GLY A 151 0.25 -7.89 12.37
N SER A 152 0.16 -8.02 11.06
CA SER A 152 -1.03 -7.64 10.29
C SER A 152 -2.22 -8.57 10.53
N LYS A 153 -1.99 -9.84 10.83
CA LYS A 153 -3.08 -10.78 11.19
C LYS A 153 -3.76 -10.44 12.52
N GLU A 154 -3.01 -9.86 13.44
CA GLU A 154 -3.53 -9.54 14.78
C GLU A 154 -4.10 -8.12 14.89
N ASP A 155 -3.65 -7.19 14.07
CA ASP A 155 -4.20 -5.83 14.02
C ASP A 155 -4.99 -5.62 12.72
N PRO A 156 -6.34 -5.76 12.76
CA PRO A 156 -7.17 -5.53 11.59
C PRO A 156 -7.09 -4.09 11.06
N THR A 157 -6.58 -3.12 11.84
CA THR A 157 -6.42 -1.74 11.38
C THR A 157 -5.32 -1.59 10.34
N ILE A 158 -4.30 -2.45 10.38
CA ILE A 158 -3.25 -2.49 9.34
C ILE A 158 -3.85 -2.98 8.02
N ILE A 159 -4.65 -4.05 8.07
CA ILE A 159 -5.38 -4.58 6.91
C ILE A 159 -6.39 -3.53 6.40
N GLN A 160 -7.03 -2.81 7.30
CA GLN A 160 -8.03 -1.79 6.96
C GLN A 160 -7.39 -0.58 6.25
N ALA A 161 -6.17 -0.20 6.61
CA ALA A 161 -5.42 0.82 5.86
C ALA A 161 -5.09 0.36 4.42
N LEU A 162 -4.90 -0.94 4.22
CA LEU A 162 -4.71 -1.54 2.89
C LEU A 162 -6.02 -1.66 2.12
N THR A 163 -7.13 -1.88 2.80
CA THR A 163 -8.48 -1.98 2.19
C THR A 163 -9.13 -0.62 1.95
N LEU A 164 -8.62 0.47 2.53
CA LEU A 164 -9.01 1.82 2.13
C LEU A 164 -8.68 2.10 0.65
N CYS A 165 -7.71 1.39 0.10
CA CYS A 165 -7.47 1.36 -1.34
C CYS A 165 -8.53 0.57 -2.11
N ASP A 166 -9.25 -0.34 -1.45
CA ASP A 166 -10.28 -1.22 -2.04
C ASP A 166 -11.71 -0.69 -1.84
N SER A 167 -11.94 0.16 -0.82
CA SER A 167 -13.26 0.72 -0.53
C SER A 167 -13.68 1.90 -1.42
N GLY A 168 -12.93 2.20 -2.47
CA GLY A 168 -13.36 3.05 -3.59
C GLY A 168 -14.45 2.41 -4.47
N GLN A 169 -14.91 1.21 -4.13
CA GLN A 169 -16.05 0.53 -4.75
C GLN A 169 -17.21 0.48 -3.76
N ALA A 170 -17.82 1.60 -3.58
CA ALA A 170 -19.20 1.63 -3.14
C ALA A 170 -20.08 2.10 -4.28
#